data_ad9e48cabaefa15a2c154c94a5980597
#
_entry.id   ad9e48cabaefa15a2c154c94a5980597
#
_cell.length_a   1.000
_cell.length_b   1.000
_cell.length_c   1.000
_cell.angle_alpha   90.00
_cell.angle_beta   90.00
_cell.angle_gamma   90.00
#
_symmetry.space_group_name_H-M   'P 1'
#
loop_
_entity.id
_entity.type
_entity.pdbx_description
1 polymer ?
#
loop_
_entity_poly.entity_id
_entity_poly.type
_entity_poly.pdbx_seq_one_letter_code
_entity_poly.pdbx_strand_id
1 'polypeptide(L)'
;PDGKMAPADLRTKILAEQNRGVHGPQRGPLSITQVTEKGTIYTLDEIRKLTAVAQDYGMKTHLDGARFANAQAALDCTPAEMTWKACIDTVSFGGTKNGALGVEACVIFDPELAWEFELRRKRGGHLLSKHRYLSAQMQAYLADGLWLDMARAANKSCAQLAGGLRKHSAAEILFEPQANIIFFNMPRREHKRMLDGGAVYYVMNGDPESGDPDEMLMGRLVTDWSMTEDGVNQFLDLLLN
;
A
#
# COMPACT_ATOMS: atom_id res chain seq x y z
N PRO A 1 -4.80 -12.36 -8.77
CA PRO A 1 -4.05 -11.72 -9.86
C PRO A 1 -3.73 -10.26 -9.56
N ASP A 2 -4.61 -9.57 -8.82
CA ASP A 2 -4.54 -8.13 -8.50
C ASP A 2 -3.90 -7.80 -7.12
N GLY A 3 -3.22 -8.76 -6.51
CA GLY A 3 -2.59 -8.61 -5.19
C GLY A 3 -3.52 -8.85 -4.01
N LYS A 4 -4.76 -9.26 -4.25
CA LYS A 4 -5.76 -9.56 -3.22
C LYS A 4 -5.85 -11.05 -2.93
N MET A 5 -6.08 -11.39 -1.65
CA MET A 5 -6.50 -12.73 -1.24
C MET A 5 -7.99 -12.94 -1.51
N ALA A 6 -8.36 -14.14 -1.98
CA ALA A 6 -9.75 -14.56 -1.97
C ALA A 6 -10.06 -15.36 -0.68
N PRO A 7 -11.28 -15.22 -0.08
CA PRO A 7 -11.65 -15.97 1.11
C PRO A 7 -11.56 -17.50 0.96
N ALA A 8 -11.85 -18.03 -0.24
CA ALA A 8 -11.75 -19.45 -0.54
C ALA A 8 -10.27 -19.93 -0.53
N ASP A 9 -9.37 -19.14 -1.11
CA ASP A 9 -7.93 -19.45 -1.13
C ASP A 9 -7.34 -19.40 0.28
N LEU A 10 -7.73 -18.39 1.08
CA LEU A 10 -7.34 -18.30 2.48
C LEU A 10 -7.77 -19.54 3.25
N ARG A 11 -9.04 -19.97 3.13
CA ARG A 11 -9.56 -21.17 3.78
C ARG A 11 -8.80 -22.42 3.35
N THR A 12 -8.52 -22.58 2.07
CA THR A 12 -7.74 -23.69 1.52
C THR A 12 -6.32 -23.74 2.13
N LYS A 13 -5.65 -22.59 2.25
CA LYS A 13 -4.32 -22.52 2.86
C LYS A 13 -4.32 -22.83 4.35
N ILE A 14 -5.31 -22.33 5.09
CA ILE A 14 -5.48 -22.63 6.52
C ILE A 14 -5.65 -24.14 6.73
N LEU A 15 -6.48 -24.80 5.93
CA LEU A 15 -6.77 -26.23 6.02
C LEU A 15 -5.55 -27.07 5.64
N ALA A 16 -4.78 -26.67 4.65
CA ALA A 16 -3.58 -27.39 4.22
C ALA A 16 -2.51 -27.49 5.32
N GLU A 17 -2.43 -26.52 6.24
CA GLU A 17 -1.45 -26.50 7.33
C GLU A 17 -1.94 -27.17 8.62
N GLN A 18 -3.21 -27.58 8.72
CA GLN A 18 -3.78 -28.16 9.94
C GLN A 18 -3.14 -29.49 10.39
N ASN A 19 -2.59 -30.25 9.46
CA ASN A 19 -2.17 -31.63 9.70
C ASN A 19 -0.68 -31.78 10.06
N ARG A 20 0.06 -30.68 10.27
CA ARG A 20 1.51 -30.73 10.50
C ARG A 20 1.90 -30.93 11.97
N GLY A 21 0.98 -30.75 12.91
CA GLY A 21 1.22 -30.89 14.34
C GLY A 21 2.45 -30.10 14.80
N VAL A 22 3.28 -30.72 15.60
CA VAL A 22 4.52 -30.14 16.15
C VAL A 22 5.64 -29.97 15.10
N HIS A 23 5.52 -30.60 13.95
CA HIS A 23 6.52 -30.56 12.87
C HIS A 23 6.35 -29.37 11.92
N GLY A 24 5.32 -28.57 12.08
CA GLY A 24 5.05 -27.40 11.26
C GLY A 24 4.88 -26.12 12.08
N PRO A 25 4.99 -24.94 11.45
CA PRO A 25 4.67 -23.70 12.13
C PRO A 25 3.21 -23.67 12.55
N GLN A 26 2.95 -23.08 13.71
CA GLN A 26 1.58 -22.85 14.15
C GLN A 26 0.96 -21.68 13.34
N ARG A 27 -0.36 -21.69 13.19
CA ARG A 27 -1.08 -20.62 12.53
C ARG A 27 -0.84 -19.29 13.24
N GLY A 28 -0.44 -18.28 12.48
CA GLY A 28 -0.33 -16.91 12.94
C GLY A 28 -1.58 -16.08 12.60
N PRO A 29 -1.50 -14.76 12.72
CA PRO A 29 -2.59 -13.87 12.34
C PRO A 29 -2.78 -13.82 10.82
N LEU A 30 -3.99 -13.47 10.39
CA LEU A 30 -4.23 -13.00 9.04
C LEU A 30 -3.71 -11.57 8.93
N SER A 31 -2.83 -11.29 7.97
CA SER A 31 -2.39 -9.93 7.66
C SER A 31 -2.90 -9.51 6.28
N ILE A 32 -3.63 -8.38 6.23
CA ILE A 32 -4.17 -7.77 5.00
C ILE A 32 -3.39 -6.49 4.74
N THR A 33 -2.81 -6.35 3.55
CA THR A 33 -2.08 -5.12 3.16
C THR A 33 -3.01 -4.17 2.41
N GLN A 34 -3.20 -2.97 2.93
CA GLN A 34 -4.11 -1.95 2.41
C GLN A 34 -3.38 -0.59 2.32
N VAL A 35 -3.13 -0.05 1.17
CA VAL A 35 -3.28 -0.48 -0.23
C VAL A 35 -2.42 -1.71 -0.51
N THR A 36 -2.84 -2.60 -1.43
CA THR A 36 -2.05 -3.78 -1.81
C THR A 36 -0.74 -3.37 -2.51
N GLU A 37 0.22 -4.29 -2.57
CA GLU A 37 1.49 -4.05 -3.28
C GLU A 37 1.31 -3.85 -4.80
N LYS A 38 0.12 -4.09 -5.35
CA LYS A 38 -0.24 -3.86 -6.76
C LYS A 38 -1.01 -2.56 -6.99
N GLY A 39 -1.24 -1.75 -5.96
CA GLY A 39 -1.96 -0.48 -6.04
C GLY A 39 -3.49 -0.61 -6.03
N THR A 40 -4.01 -1.81 -5.81
CA THR A 40 -5.43 -2.09 -5.65
C THR A 40 -5.87 -1.94 -4.20
N ILE A 41 -7.18 -1.88 -3.96
CA ILE A 41 -7.76 -1.67 -2.64
C ILE A 41 -8.78 -2.76 -2.35
N TYR A 42 -8.71 -3.38 -1.16
CA TYR A 42 -9.81 -4.20 -0.66
C TYR A 42 -10.99 -3.30 -0.31
N THR A 43 -12.17 -3.62 -0.80
CA THR A 43 -13.42 -3.01 -0.32
C THR A 43 -13.69 -3.41 1.12
N LEU A 44 -14.56 -2.64 1.82
CA LEU A 44 -14.94 -2.99 3.19
C LEU A 44 -15.59 -4.38 3.29
N ASP A 45 -16.32 -4.79 2.26
CA ASP A 45 -16.93 -6.12 2.18
C ASP A 45 -15.90 -7.23 1.99
N GLU A 46 -14.89 -7.01 1.14
CA GLU A 46 -13.77 -7.95 0.98
C GLU A 46 -12.99 -8.13 2.28
N ILE A 47 -12.71 -7.04 3.01
CA ILE A 47 -12.05 -7.11 4.33
C ILE A 47 -12.90 -7.95 5.29
N ARG A 48 -14.20 -7.66 5.41
CA ARG A 48 -15.11 -8.41 6.30
C ARG A 48 -15.19 -9.89 5.96
N LYS A 49 -15.19 -10.25 4.69
CA LYS A 49 -15.18 -11.66 4.25
C LYS A 49 -13.89 -12.38 4.65
N LEU A 50 -12.76 -11.73 4.56
CA LEU A 50 -11.47 -12.29 4.99
C LEU A 50 -11.37 -12.42 6.51
N THR A 51 -11.78 -11.39 7.24
CA THR A 51 -11.77 -11.43 8.72
C THR A 51 -12.75 -12.45 9.27
N ALA A 52 -13.91 -12.66 8.63
CA ALA A 52 -14.82 -13.74 9.00
C ALA A 52 -14.17 -15.12 8.86
N VAL A 53 -13.41 -15.37 7.80
CA VAL A 53 -12.63 -16.61 7.69
C VAL A 53 -11.61 -16.72 8.81
N ALA A 54 -10.90 -15.66 9.15
CA ALA A 54 -9.95 -15.67 10.26
C ALA A 54 -10.63 -16.03 11.60
N GLN A 55 -11.80 -15.42 11.86
CA GLN A 55 -12.61 -15.69 13.04
C GLN A 55 -13.08 -17.16 13.14
N ASP A 56 -13.52 -17.78 12.02
CA ASP A 56 -13.90 -19.19 11.96
C ASP A 56 -12.78 -20.14 12.47
N TYR A 57 -11.54 -19.71 12.38
CA TYR A 57 -10.35 -20.49 12.79
C TYR A 57 -9.64 -19.92 14.03
N GLY A 58 -10.25 -18.98 14.76
CA GLY A 58 -9.70 -18.37 15.96
C GLY A 58 -8.41 -17.57 15.73
N MET A 59 -8.20 -17.06 14.51
CA MET A 59 -7.03 -16.28 14.14
C MET A 59 -7.26 -14.80 14.42
N LYS A 60 -6.24 -14.12 14.94
CA LYS A 60 -6.21 -12.65 15.02
C LYS A 60 -5.98 -12.04 13.64
N THR A 61 -6.36 -10.77 13.48
CA THR A 61 -6.28 -10.05 12.22
C THR A 61 -5.44 -8.79 12.36
N HIS A 62 -4.60 -8.56 11.37
CA HIS A 62 -3.74 -7.39 11.25
C HIS A 62 -3.98 -6.69 9.92
N LEU A 63 -4.07 -5.37 9.92
CA LEU A 63 -4.07 -4.53 8.73
C LEU A 63 -2.71 -3.84 8.61
N ASP A 64 -1.93 -4.24 7.60
CA ASP A 64 -0.77 -3.45 7.17
C ASP A 64 -1.27 -2.22 6.43
N GLY A 65 -1.28 -1.12 7.14
CA GLY A 65 -1.74 0.19 6.67
C GLY A 65 -0.59 1.13 6.34
N ALA A 66 0.51 0.64 5.75
CA ALA A 66 1.60 1.51 5.28
C ALA A 66 1.11 2.63 4.34
N ARG A 67 -0.02 2.40 3.67
CA ARG A 67 -0.77 3.39 2.86
C ARG A 67 -2.23 3.50 3.29
N PHE A 68 -2.47 3.44 4.59
CA PHE A 68 -3.81 3.53 5.17
C PHE A 68 -4.59 4.75 4.69
N ALA A 69 -3.94 5.91 4.70
CA ALA A 69 -4.54 7.17 4.28
C ALA A 69 -5.02 7.15 2.82
N ASN A 70 -4.20 6.61 1.92
CA ASN A 70 -4.54 6.50 0.49
C ASN A 70 -5.74 5.59 0.28
N ALA A 71 -5.79 4.45 0.98
CA ALA A 71 -6.93 3.53 0.91
C ALA A 71 -8.20 4.16 1.46
N GLN A 72 -8.13 4.81 2.63
CA GLN A 72 -9.27 5.45 3.23
C GLN A 72 -9.82 6.60 2.38
N ALA A 73 -8.93 7.44 1.82
CA ALA A 73 -9.32 8.52 0.91
C ALA A 73 -10.02 7.99 -0.36
N ALA A 74 -9.59 6.83 -0.87
CA ALA A 74 -10.19 6.22 -2.05
C ALA A 74 -11.52 5.51 -1.77
N LEU A 75 -11.67 4.92 -0.57
CA LEU A 75 -12.91 4.24 -0.16
C LEU A 75 -13.96 5.22 0.37
N ASP A 76 -13.58 6.45 0.66
CA ASP A 76 -14.44 7.48 1.29
C ASP A 76 -15.17 6.95 2.54
N CYS A 77 -14.43 6.24 3.38
CA CYS A 77 -14.94 5.61 4.59
C CYS A 77 -14.29 6.19 5.86
N THR A 78 -14.85 5.87 7.01
CA THR A 78 -14.21 6.21 8.29
C THR A 78 -13.08 5.22 8.63
N PRO A 79 -12.07 5.61 9.44
CA PRO A 79 -11.06 4.68 9.95
C PRO A 79 -11.67 3.48 10.66
N ALA A 80 -12.76 3.70 11.40
CA ALA A 80 -13.46 2.65 12.13
C ALA A 80 -14.05 1.57 11.21
N GLU A 81 -14.62 1.97 10.06
CA GLU A 81 -15.21 1.04 9.10
C GLU A 81 -14.16 0.16 8.43
N MET A 82 -12.96 0.70 8.16
CA MET A 82 -11.88 -0.04 7.55
C MET A 82 -11.09 -0.90 8.57
N THR A 83 -11.33 -0.72 9.87
CA THR A 83 -10.57 -1.39 10.94
C THR A 83 -11.46 -2.21 11.85
N TRP A 84 -11.70 -1.76 13.08
CA TRP A 84 -12.36 -2.56 14.12
C TRP A 84 -13.82 -2.94 13.78
N LYS A 85 -14.56 -2.13 13.01
CA LYS A 85 -15.89 -2.49 12.50
C LYS A 85 -15.84 -3.57 11.39
N ALA A 86 -14.68 -3.77 10.80
CA ALA A 86 -14.40 -4.87 9.89
C ALA A 86 -13.64 -6.02 10.59
N CYS A 87 -13.68 -6.08 11.92
CA CYS A 87 -13.04 -7.11 12.75
C CYS A 87 -11.50 -7.19 12.58
N ILE A 88 -10.84 -6.07 12.39
CA ILE A 88 -9.39 -5.96 12.45
C ILE A 88 -8.98 -5.75 13.93
N ASP A 89 -8.07 -6.59 14.44
CA ASP A 89 -7.57 -6.54 15.81
C ASP A 89 -6.43 -5.53 15.99
N THR A 90 -5.55 -5.41 14.98
CA THR A 90 -4.39 -4.51 15.03
C THR A 90 -4.12 -3.85 13.68
N VAL A 91 -3.54 -2.65 13.70
CA VAL A 91 -3.19 -1.89 12.50
C VAL A 91 -1.77 -1.35 12.60
N SER A 92 -0.96 -1.53 11.57
CA SER A 92 0.23 -0.72 11.34
C SER A 92 -0.21 0.53 10.57
N PHE A 93 -0.35 1.66 11.28
CA PHE A 93 -0.83 2.92 10.69
C PHE A 93 0.35 3.73 10.15
N GLY A 94 0.44 3.84 8.83
CA GLY A 94 1.54 4.48 8.13
C GLY A 94 1.48 6.00 8.13
N GLY A 95 2.59 6.64 8.54
CA GLY A 95 2.80 8.08 8.39
C GLY A 95 3.91 8.41 7.39
N THR A 96 4.95 7.59 7.35
CA THR A 96 6.18 7.85 6.57
C THR A 96 5.91 7.96 5.06
N LYS A 97 5.10 7.07 4.50
CA LYS A 97 4.78 7.09 3.05
C LYS A 97 3.81 8.19 2.63
N ASN A 98 3.32 8.98 3.59
CA ASN A 98 2.34 10.04 3.34
C ASN A 98 2.75 11.37 4.00
N GLY A 99 4.06 11.66 4.07
CA GLY A 99 4.60 12.98 4.41
C GLY A 99 5.30 13.10 5.75
N ALA A 100 5.18 12.14 6.66
CA ALA A 100 5.97 12.15 7.87
C ALA A 100 7.43 11.77 7.58
N LEU A 101 8.37 12.35 8.33
CA LEU A 101 9.81 12.08 8.15
C LEU A 101 10.17 10.63 8.48
N GLY A 102 9.55 10.05 9.51
CA GLY A 102 9.83 8.68 9.92
C GLY A 102 9.03 8.30 11.17
N VAL A 103 7.70 8.13 11.03
CA VAL A 103 6.83 7.69 12.11
C VAL A 103 5.75 6.77 11.59
N GLU A 104 5.54 5.69 12.32
CA GLU A 104 4.44 4.75 12.16
C GLU A 104 3.76 4.56 13.52
N ALA A 105 2.46 4.32 13.52
CA ALA A 105 1.74 4.00 14.74
C ALA A 105 1.22 2.55 14.69
N CYS A 106 1.35 1.83 15.79
CA CYS A 106 0.66 0.57 15.98
C CYS A 106 -0.62 0.84 16.76
N VAL A 107 -1.77 0.55 16.16
CA VAL A 107 -3.08 0.65 16.80
C VAL A 107 -3.54 -0.74 17.19
N ILE A 108 -3.86 -0.94 18.47
CA ILE A 108 -4.28 -2.21 19.05
C ILE A 108 -5.66 -2.00 19.66
N PHE A 109 -6.67 -2.72 19.18
CA PHE A 109 -8.05 -2.56 19.64
C PHE A 109 -8.38 -3.41 20.87
N ASP A 110 -7.55 -4.43 21.14
CA ASP A 110 -7.65 -5.28 22.33
C ASP A 110 -6.63 -4.84 23.39
N PRO A 111 -7.05 -4.20 24.49
CA PRO A 111 -6.13 -3.72 25.53
C PRO A 111 -5.27 -4.83 26.18
N GLU A 112 -5.74 -6.08 26.16
CA GLU A 112 -4.98 -7.21 26.74
C GLU A 112 -3.67 -7.48 25.99
N LEU A 113 -3.59 -7.11 24.71
CA LEU A 113 -2.38 -7.26 23.90
C LEU A 113 -1.37 -6.12 24.13
N ALA A 114 -1.78 -5.01 24.74
CA ALA A 114 -0.97 -3.80 24.85
C ALA A 114 0.33 -4.03 25.64
N TRP A 115 0.26 -4.75 26.78
CA TRP A 115 1.46 -4.99 27.59
C TRP A 115 2.50 -5.85 26.87
N GLU A 116 2.10 -6.94 26.26
CA GLU A 116 3.03 -7.78 25.47
C GLU A 116 3.63 -7.00 24.30
N PHE A 117 2.84 -6.13 23.65
CA PHE A 117 3.34 -5.26 22.60
C PHE A 117 4.40 -4.28 23.14
N GLU A 118 4.18 -3.65 24.29
CA GLU A 118 5.14 -2.75 24.93
C GLU A 118 6.48 -3.47 25.27
N LEU A 119 6.41 -4.70 25.75
CA LEU A 119 7.59 -5.50 26.01
C LEU A 119 8.36 -5.82 24.73
N ARG A 120 7.66 -6.16 23.65
CA ARG A 120 8.25 -6.41 22.32
C ARG A 120 8.84 -5.14 21.71
N ARG A 121 8.13 -4.03 21.80
CA ARG A 121 8.59 -2.71 21.37
C ARG A 121 9.91 -2.33 22.05
N LYS A 122 10.00 -2.50 23.36
CA LYS A 122 11.23 -2.27 24.13
C LYS A 122 12.36 -3.18 23.65
N ARG A 123 12.10 -4.49 23.59
CA ARG A 123 13.08 -5.49 23.16
C ARG A 123 13.55 -5.29 21.72
N GLY A 124 12.66 -4.85 20.83
CA GLY A 124 12.94 -4.53 19.43
C GLY A 124 13.67 -3.20 19.20
N GLY A 125 14.01 -2.46 20.25
CA GLY A 125 14.74 -1.18 20.13
C GLY A 125 13.86 0.01 19.72
N HIS A 126 12.53 -0.13 19.71
CA HIS A 126 11.59 0.91 19.29
C HIS A 126 11.14 1.85 20.42
N LEU A 127 11.74 1.77 21.60
CA LEU A 127 11.50 2.69 22.70
C LEU A 127 12.61 3.73 22.80
N LEU A 128 12.54 4.74 21.92
CA LEU A 128 13.55 5.81 21.86
C LEU A 128 13.37 6.81 23.01
N SER A 129 14.49 7.27 23.58
CA SER A 129 14.47 8.24 24.70
C SER A 129 13.83 9.59 24.33
N LYS A 130 13.90 9.99 23.07
CA LYS A 130 13.31 11.23 22.55
C LYS A 130 12.08 10.94 21.66
N HIS A 131 11.26 10.00 22.05
CA HIS A 131 10.08 9.56 21.31
C HIS A 131 9.08 10.69 21.02
N ARG A 132 9.09 11.75 21.81
CA ARG A 132 8.26 12.96 21.58
C ARG A 132 8.41 13.57 20.19
N TYR A 133 9.57 13.42 19.53
CA TYR A 133 9.76 13.92 18.15
C TYR A 133 8.96 13.10 17.13
N LEU A 134 8.81 11.82 17.37
CA LEU A 134 7.93 10.95 16.56
C LEU A 134 6.47 11.25 16.85
N SER A 135 6.11 11.40 18.13
CA SER A 135 4.75 11.74 18.55
C SER A 135 4.30 13.08 17.98
N ALA A 136 5.17 14.09 17.96
CA ALA A 136 4.88 15.41 17.40
C ALA A 136 4.59 15.34 15.89
N GLN A 137 5.33 14.50 15.13
CA GLN A 137 5.03 14.27 13.72
C GLN A 137 3.64 13.65 13.54
N MET A 138 3.33 12.59 14.32
CA MET A 138 2.03 11.93 14.24
C MET A 138 0.90 12.86 14.64
N GLN A 139 1.09 13.70 15.68
CA GLN A 139 0.11 14.70 16.10
C GLN A 139 -0.17 15.71 14.99
N ALA A 140 0.87 16.26 14.36
CA ALA A 140 0.72 17.19 13.25
C ALA A 140 0.06 16.53 12.03
N TYR A 141 0.47 15.31 11.72
CA TYR A 141 -0.07 14.52 10.61
C TYR A 141 -1.58 14.27 10.74
N LEU A 142 -2.07 14.03 11.97
CA LEU A 142 -3.49 13.77 12.24
C LEU A 142 -4.32 15.05 12.43
N ALA A 143 -3.67 16.21 12.61
CA ALA A 143 -4.37 17.46 12.83
C ALA A 143 -5.17 17.89 11.60
N ASP A 144 -6.37 18.39 11.82
CA ASP A 144 -7.22 19.06 10.83
C ASP A 144 -7.46 18.28 9.51
N GLY A 145 -7.31 16.96 9.56
CA GLY A 145 -7.49 16.11 8.38
C GLY A 145 -6.34 16.12 7.39
N LEU A 146 -5.20 16.73 7.70
CA LEU A 146 -4.03 16.89 6.83
C LEU A 146 -3.63 15.57 6.14
N TRP A 147 -3.58 14.47 6.89
CA TRP A 147 -3.21 13.15 6.38
C TRP A 147 -4.12 12.63 5.24
N LEU A 148 -5.41 12.98 5.28
CA LEU A 148 -6.36 12.64 4.21
C LEU A 148 -6.21 13.57 3.00
N ASP A 149 -5.95 14.85 3.23
CA ASP A 149 -5.75 15.81 2.14
C ASP A 149 -4.48 15.47 1.35
N MET A 150 -3.40 15.11 2.04
CA MET A 150 -2.16 14.63 1.42
C MET A 150 -2.40 13.34 0.60
N ALA A 151 -3.15 12.39 1.16
CA ALA A 151 -3.50 11.15 0.45
C ALA A 151 -4.40 11.39 -0.77
N ARG A 152 -5.37 12.30 -0.68
CA ARG A 152 -6.22 12.71 -1.82
C ARG A 152 -5.40 13.35 -2.93
N ALA A 153 -4.44 14.22 -2.58
CA ALA A 153 -3.53 14.82 -3.55
C ALA A 153 -2.71 13.76 -4.29
N ALA A 154 -2.11 12.81 -3.55
CA ALA A 154 -1.37 11.70 -4.13
C ALA A 154 -2.24 10.83 -5.05
N ASN A 155 -3.44 10.44 -4.61
CA ASN A 155 -4.37 9.64 -5.41
C ASN A 155 -4.82 10.38 -6.68
N LYS A 156 -5.06 11.70 -6.60
CA LYS A 156 -5.41 12.54 -7.75
C LYS A 156 -4.31 12.54 -8.80
N SER A 157 -3.07 12.77 -8.40
CA SER A 157 -1.90 12.74 -9.29
C SER A 157 -1.74 11.36 -9.96
N CYS A 158 -1.95 10.29 -9.20
CA CYS A 158 -1.95 8.92 -9.72
C CYS A 158 -3.02 8.73 -10.81
N ALA A 159 -4.25 9.17 -10.57
CA ALA A 159 -5.33 9.06 -11.54
C ALA A 159 -5.05 9.85 -12.84
N GLN A 160 -4.41 11.02 -12.73
CA GLN A 160 -4.00 11.82 -13.88
C GLN A 160 -2.94 11.11 -14.73
N LEU A 161 -1.89 10.56 -14.08
CA LEU A 161 -0.83 9.78 -14.75
C LEU A 161 -1.40 8.51 -15.39
N ALA A 162 -2.29 7.78 -14.71
CA ALA A 162 -2.96 6.62 -15.28
C ALA A 162 -3.81 6.99 -16.51
N GLY A 163 -4.48 8.15 -16.46
CA GLY A 163 -5.22 8.70 -17.60
C GLY A 163 -4.33 8.98 -18.81
N GLY A 164 -3.10 9.47 -18.60
CA GLY A 164 -2.11 9.65 -19.65
C GLY A 164 -1.60 8.33 -20.24
N LEU A 165 -1.23 7.39 -19.37
CA LEU A 165 -0.78 6.05 -19.79
C LEU A 165 -1.83 5.33 -20.66
N ARG A 166 -3.12 5.47 -20.35
CA ARG A 166 -4.20 4.89 -21.19
C ARG A 166 -4.32 5.55 -22.60
N LYS A 167 -3.80 6.74 -22.78
CA LYS A 167 -3.77 7.43 -24.10
C LYS A 167 -2.55 7.04 -24.92
N HIS A 168 -1.50 6.53 -24.29
CA HIS A 168 -0.28 6.14 -24.98
C HIS A 168 -0.46 4.75 -25.59
N SER A 169 -0.31 4.66 -26.93
CA SER A 169 -0.64 3.45 -27.71
C SER A 169 0.19 2.20 -27.39
N ALA A 170 1.40 2.40 -26.83
CA ALA A 170 2.31 1.33 -26.49
C ALA A 170 2.35 1.04 -24.98
N ALA A 171 1.55 1.70 -24.16
CA ALA A 171 1.50 1.47 -22.72
C ALA A 171 0.30 0.59 -22.35
N GLU A 172 0.53 -0.35 -21.44
CA GLU A 172 -0.50 -1.24 -20.88
C GLU A 172 -0.48 -1.14 -19.35
N ILE A 173 -1.57 -0.72 -18.74
CA ILE A 173 -1.72 -0.73 -17.28
C ILE A 173 -2.00 -2.16 -16.83
N LEU A 174 -1.15 -2.71 -15.94
CA LEU A 174 -1.22 -4.10 -15.50
C LEU A 174 -2.27 -4.36 -14.43
N PHE A 175 -2.48 -3.40 -13.54
CA PHE A 175 -3.47 -3.45 -12.46
C PHE A 175 -4.18 -2.11 -12.43
N GLU A 176 -5.50 -2.10 -12.27
CA GLU A 176 -6.26 -0.84 -12.18
C GLU A 176 -5.80 -0.05 -10.95
N PRO A 177 -5.19 1.15 -11.12
CA PRO A 177 -4.71 1.95 -10.01
C PRO A 177 -5.89 2.52 -9.22
N GLN A 178 -5.99 2.16 -7.94
CA GLN A 178 -7.06 2.61 -7.06
C GLN A 178 -6.58 3.59 -5.98
N ALA A 179 -5.28 3.82 -5.90
CA ALA A 179 -4.66 4.73 -4.94
C ALA A 179 -3.49 5.49 -5.59
N ASN A 180 -2.28 5.31 -5.08
CA ASN A 180 -1.10 6.09 -5.47
C ASN A 180 0.02 5.26 -6.12
N ILE A 181 -0.29 4.07 -6.67
CA ILE A 181 0.69 3.20 -7.32
C ILE A 181 0.15 2.76 -8.68
N ILE A 182 0.99 2.83 -9.70
CA ILE A 182 0.71 2.35 -11.06
C ILE A 182 1.79 1.35 -11.45
N PHE A 183 1.36 0.20 -11.98
CA PHE A 183 2.22 -0.73 -12.71
C PHE A 183 1.77 -0.77 -14.17
N PHE A 184 2.72 -0.62 -15.09
CA PHE A 184 2.43 -0.58 -16.50
C PHE A 184 3.57 -1.22 -17.30
N ASN A 185 3.26 -1.78 -18.45
CA ASN A 185 4.24 -2.22 -19.43
C ASN A 185 4.39 -1.19 -20.53
N MET A 186 5.61 -0.99 -21.02
CA MET A 186 5.94 -0.28 -22.24
C MET A 186 7.15 -0.94 -22.91
N PRO A 187 7.36 -0.75 -24.24
CA PRO A 187 8.59 -1.16 -24.88
C PRO A 187 9.83 -0.49 -24.26
N ARG A 188 10.95 -1.19 -24.21
CA ARG A 188 12.23 -0.68 -23.69
C ARG A 188 12.59 0.69 -24.27
N ARG A 189 12.44 0.89 -25.57
CA ARG A 189 12.72 2.18 -26.23
C ARG A 189 11.91 3.34 -25.64
N GLU A 190 10.66 3.09 -25.24
CA GLU A 190 9.82 4.13 -24.63
C GLU A 190 10.26 4.43 -23.20
N HIS A 191 10.60 3.41 -22.40
CA HIS A 191 11.21 3.64 -21.09
C HIS A 191 12.49 4.45 -21.19
N LYS A 192 13.39 4.08 -22.13
CA LYS A 192 14.62 4.83 -22.36
C LYS A 192 14.34 6.27 -22.76
N ARG A 193 13.44 6.52 -23.70
CA ARG A 193 13.05 7.87 -24.15
C ARG A 193 12.54 8.72 -22.98
N MET A 194 11.70 8.14 -22.12
CA MET A 194 11.16 8.82 -20.93
C MET A 194 12.27 9.17 -19.94
N LEU A 195 13.17 8.23 -19.62
CA LEU A 195 14.28 8.43 -18.69
C LEU A 195 15.30 9.44 -19.22
N ASP A 196 15.68 9.38 -20.50
CA ASP A 196 16.56 10.34 -21.18
C ASP A 196 15.93 11.75 -21.19
N GLY A 197 14.61 11.83 -21.27
CA GLY A 197 13.85 13.09 -21.18
C GLY A 197 13.70 13.64 -19.77
N GLY A 198 14.23 12.95 -18.75
CA GLY A 198 14.25 13.40 -17.36
C GLY A 198 13.12 12.85 -16.49
N ALA A 199 12.30 11.89 -16.96
CA ALA A 199 11.39 11.19 -16.10
C ALA A 199 12.15 10.30 -15.10
N VAL A 200 11.65 10.21 -13.87
CA VAL A 200 12.27 9.40 -12.79
C VAL A 200 11.27 8.40 -12.26
N TYR A 201 11.48 7.12 -12.54
CA TYR A 201 10.67 6.03 -12.02
C TYR A 201 11.41 4.69 -12.11
N TYR A 202 10.86 3.64 -11.50
CA TYR A 202 11.49 2.32 -11.50
C TYR A 202 11.06 1.50 -12.72
N VAL A 203 12.05 0.95 -13.43
CA VAL A 203 11.85 -0.18 -14.36
C VAL A 203 12.19 -1.46 -13.60
N MET A 204 11.25 -2.40 -13.51
CA MET A 204 11.28 -3.49 -12.52
C MET A 204 11.88 -4.81 -13.03
N ASN A 205 11.86 -5.08 -14.35
CA ASN A 205 12.16 -6.38 -14.92
C ASN A 205 13.08 -6.31 -16.13
N GLY A 206 14.07 -5.43 -16.12
CA GLY A 206 15.07 -5.30 -17.17
C GLY A 206 15.85 -4.01 -17.05
N ASP A 207 16.92 -3.94 -17.85
CA ASP A 207 17.73 -2.73 -17.98
C ASP A 207 17.18 -1.87 -19.13
N PRO A 208 16.73 -0.64 -18.89
CA PRO A 208 16.25 0.25 -19.96
C PRO A 208 17.33 0.66 -20.96
N GLU A 209 18.63 0.54 -20.60
CA GLU A 209 19.77 0.96 -21.42
C GLU A 209 20.23 -0.11 -22.41
N SER A 210 19.91 -1.39 -22.18
CA SER A 210 20.45 -2.49 -23.00
C SER A 210 19.43 -3.59 -23.25
N GLY A 211 19.43 -4.15 -24.48
CA GLY A 211 18.58 -5.26 -24.91
C GLY A 211 17.71 -4.91 -26.12
N ASP A 212 16.74 -5.77 -26.41
CA ASP A 212 15.78 -5.56 -27.50
C ASP A 212 14.93 -4.31 -27.23
N PRO A 213 14.93 -3.30 -28.13
CA PRO A 213 14.16 -2.07 -27.95
C PRO A 213 12.65 -2.29 -27.88
N ASP A 214 12.15 -3.38 -28.44
CA ASP A 214 10.72 -3.72 -28.45
C ASP A 214 10.30 -4.63 -27.29
N GLU A 215 11.24 -5.11 -26.49
CA GLU A 215 10.91 -5.90 -25.30
C GLU A 215 10.07 -5.07 -24.32
N MET A 216 8.94 -5.66 -23.88
CA MET A 216 8.05 -5.04 -22.91
C MET A 216 8.65 -5.09 -21.51
N LEU A 217 8.95 -3.93 -20.94
CA LEU A 217 9.42 -3.79 -19.57
C LEU A 217 8.34 -3.23 -18.68
N MET A 218 8.38 -3.64 -17.41
CA MET A 218 7.41 -3.17 -16.42
C MET A 218 7.94 -1.91 -15.72
N GLY A 219 7.22 -0.81 -15.85
CA GLY A 219 7.42 0.41 -15.08
C GLY A 219 6.55 0.45 -13.83
N ARG A 220 7.05 1.12 -12.79
CA ARG A 220 6.31 1.41 -11.56
C ARG A 220 6.38 2.90 -11.24
N LEU A 221 5.22 3.55 -11.18
CA LEU A 221 5.06 4.91 -10.68
C LEU A 221 4.45 4.88 -9.28
N VAL A 222 4.93 5.76 -8.43
CA VAL A 222 4.34 6.04 -7.11
C VAL A 222 4.21 7.54 -6.97
N THR A 223 3.00 7.99 -6.69
CA THR A 223 2.72 9.40 -6.44
C THR A 223 2.69 9.71 -4.95
N ASP A 224 3.03 10.93 -4.61
CA ASP A 224 2.94 11.45 -3.25
C ASP A 224 2.24 12.82 -3.21
N TRP A 225 2.05 13.32 -2.01
CA TRP A 225 1.39 14.59 -1.75
C TRP A 225 2.13 15.82 -2.27
N SER A 226 3.44 15.73 -2.48
CA SER A 226 4.29 16.86 -2.89
C SER A 226 4.35 17.06 -4.40
N MET A 227 3.79 16.13 -5.19
CA MET A 227 3.74 16.25 -6.65
C MET A 227 2.93 17.47 -7.08
N THR A 228 3.56 18.35 -7.81
CA THR A 228 2.91 19.53 -8.37
C THR A 228 2.14 19.18 -9.66
N GLU A 229 1.12 19.96 -9.96
CA GLU A 229 0.37 19.83 -11.22
C GLU A 229 1.29 20.02 -12.46
N ASP A 230 2.24 20.95 -12.36
CA ASP A 230 3.25 21.18 -13.41
C ASP A 230 4.14 19.95 -13.62
N GLY A 231 4.59 19.31 -12.54
CA GLY A 231 5.40 18.09 -12.63
C GLY A 231 4.64 16.93 -13.27
N VAL A 232 3.36 16.76 -12.91
CA VAL A 232 2.49 15.77 -13.55
C VAL A 232 2.32 16.08 -15.04
N ASN A 233 2.06 17.34 -15.40
CA ASN A 233 1.90 17.75 -16.79
C ASN A 233 3.18 17.56 -17.60
N GLN A 234 4.36 17.90 -17.05
CA GLN A 234 5.65 17.66 -17.71
C GLN A 234 5.88 16.17 -18.01
N PHE A 235 5.54 15.29 -17.05
CA PHE A 235 5.61 13.85 -17.28
C PHE A 235 4.65 13.42 -18.40
N LEU A 236 3.42 13.93 -18.41
CA LEU A 236 2.42 13.60 -19.43
C LEU A 236 2.80 14.12 -20.82
N ASP A 237 3.35 15.33 -20.88
CA ASP A 237 3.84 15.90 -22.14
C ASP A 237 4.98 15.04 -22.71
N LEU A 238 5.91 14.62 -21.87
CA LEU A 238 6.98 13.72 -22.28
C LEU A 238 6.46 12.33 -22.68
N LEU A 239 5.43 11.81 -22.01
CA LEU A 239 4.85 10.51 -22.32
C LEU A 239 4.14 10.51 -23.68
N LEU A 240 3.44 11.60 -24.03
CA LEU A 240 2.52 11.64 -25.17
C LEU A 240 3.13 12.25 -26.44
N ASN A 241 4.31 12.87 -26.36
CA ASN A 241 5.07 13.44 -27.48
C ASN A 241 6.36 12.68 -27.74
#